data_66839d89278f4c7db0b87a809a3d7494
#
_entry.id   66839d89278f4c7db0b87a809a3d7494
#
_cell.length_a   1.000
_cell.length_b   1.000
_cell.length_c   1.000
_cell.angle_alpha   90.00
_cell.angle_beta   90.00
_cell.angle_gamma   90.00
#
_symmetry.space_group_name_H-M   'P 1'
#
loop_
_entity.id
_entity.type
_entity.pdbx_description
1 polymer ?
#
loop_
_entity_poly.entity_id
_entity_poly.type
_entity_poly.pdbx_seq_one_letter_code
_entity_poly.pdbx_strand_id
1 'polypeptide(L)'
;MRERLRFYFGDKLVEIAACDPTLTLLDWLRLERRKTGSKEGCAEGDCGACTVVIGRLDQGRLRYEAINACIRFLPTLDGCHLLTVEHLKAENGALHPVQQALVDCHGSQCGFCTPGFVMSLFALWLNEPNPSVARIEDALAGNLCRCTGYEPIIQAAQRLYERTNRRGDPFALKASAMTERLRDLADGETLSLGDGTRRFFAPATVGALADLVSAHPQAVLVAGATDVGLWVTKGMQQPDAVIYLGRLDELRGISDEGGHLRLGAMVNHIDTRTALAALSPQLDELMRRFGGEQVRNAGTIGGNIANGSPIGDLPPALIALGATLVLVRKTPSSPHPEEPRSGVSKDVPEATGASFETRSASAPQDEGSGGIERRKILLESFFLDYRKQDRKPGEFVEAVLVPKLPGDALFHISKISKRFDEDISALCGAFLLRRDTSGKISEARLAYGGMAGIPKRAAATEAALIGRDWDEAAVSAAIAALPQDFTPLTDMRASAGYRLKVAGNLLRRFLIETTEPAVETRVAGLLAEAAHG
;
A
#
# COMPACT_ATOMS: atom_id res chain seq x y z
N MET A 1 -21.27 19.90 -3.57
CA MET A 1 -20.04 19.65 -2.73
C MET A 1 -20.36 20.03 -1.29
N ARG A 2 -20.01 19.18 -0.36
CA ARG A 2 -20.19 19.41 1.07
C ARG A 2 -18.95 20.10 1.67
N GLU A 3 -19.19 21.06 2.57
CA GLU A 3 -18.14 21.89 3.18
C GLU A 3 -17.94 21.61 4.67
N ARG A 4 -18.34 20.42 5.15
CA ARG A 4 -18.16 20.00 6.55
C ARG A 4 -17.61 18.58 6.60
N LEU A 5 -16.48 18.42 7.28
CA LEU A 5 -15.96 17.13 7.70
C LEU A 5 -16.89 16.54 8.76
N ARG A 6 -17.29 15.26 8.61
CA ARG A 6 -18.17 14.57 9.55
C ARG A 6 -17.63 13.19 9.89
N PHE A 7 -17.46 12.91 11.16
CA PHE A 7 -17.03 11.60 11.64
C PHE A 7 -17.47 11.38 13.09
N TYR A 8 -17.52 10.14 13.54
CA TYR A 8 -17.78 9.83 14.94
C TYR A 8 -16.48 9.75 15.73
N PHE A 9 -16.41 10.45 16.87
CA PHE A 9 -15.35 10.37 17.86
C PHE A 9 -15.90 9.73 19.14
N GLY A 10 -15.62 8.45 19.33
CA GLY A 10 -16.41 7.61 20.24
C GLY A 10 -17.88 7.61 19.81
N ASP A 11 -18.80 7.84 20.74
CA ASP A 11 -20.24 7.88 20.45
C ASP A 11 -20.73 9.24 19.91
N LYS A 12 -19.87 10.26 19.79
CA LYS A 12 -20.24 11.65 19.45
C LYS A 12 -19.95 11.96 17.99
N LEU A 13 -20.94 12.51 17.28
CA LEU A 13 -20.72 13.08 15.96
C LEU A 13 -19.89 14.37 16.10
N VAL A 14 -18.84 14.48 15.30
CA VAL A 14 -17.99 15.67 15.17
C VAL A 14 -18.20 16.26 13.78
N GLU A 15 -18.43 17.55 13.73
CA GLU A 15 -18.53 18.34 12.50
C GLU A 15 -17.51 19.47 12.53
N ILE A 16 -16.73 19.63 11.46
CA ILE A 16 -15.70 20.67 11.32
C ILE A 16 -15.91 21.36 9.98
N ALA A 17 -16.13 22.69 10.01
CA ALA A 17 -16.37 23.48 8.82
C ALA A 17 -15.10 23.99 8.14
N ALA A 18 -14.01 24.15 8.90
CA ALA A 18 -12.73 24.60 8.38
C ALA A 18 -11.58 23.96 9.18
N CYS A 19 -10.56 23.51 8.48
CA CYS A 19 -9.32 23.03 9.10
C CYS A 19 -8.17 23.09 8.08
N ASP A 20 -6.95 23.11 8.59
CA ASP A 20 -5.75 22.91 7.79
C ASP A 20 -5.84 21.55 7.06
N PRO A 21 -5.68 21.51 5.71
CA PRO A 21 -5.69 20.28 4.93
C PRO A 21 -4.73 19.20 5.40
N THR A 22 -3.66 19.59 6.05
CA THR A 22 -2.56 18.72 6.50
C THR A 22 -2.46 18.62 8.03
N LEU A 23 -3.43 19.16 8.78
CA LEU A 23 -3.51 18.97 10.23
C LEU A 23 -3.47 17.48 10.55
N THR A 24 -2.47 17.04 11.33
CA THR A 24 -2.38 15.62 11.70
C THR A 24 -3.49 15.26 12.70
N LEU A 25 -3.97 14.03 12.61
CA LEU A 25 -4.92 13.51 13.59
C LEU A 25 -4.34 13.56 15.00
N LEU A 26 -3.05 13.31 15.17
CA LEU A 26 -2.39 13.34 16.46
C LEU A 26 -2.39 14.74 17.08
N ASP A 27 -2.09 15.78 16.30
CA ASP A 27 -2.11 17.17 16.78
C ASP A 27 -3.52 17.58 17.16
N TRP A 28 -4.52 17.28 16.35
CA TRP A 28 -5.91 17.54 16.68
C TRP A 28 -6.33 16.87 18.00
N LEU A 29 -5.97 15.58 18.18
CA LEU A 29 -6.25 14.87 19.42
C LEU A 29 -5.60 15.54 20.63
N ARG A 30 -4.31 15.85 20.53
CA ARG A 30 -3.52 16.32 21.66
C ARG A 30 -3.72 17.81 21.96
N LEU A 31 -3.76 18.64 20.93
CA LEU A 31 -3.78 20.11 21.09
C LEU A 31 -5.21 20.66 21.20
N GLU A 32 -6.14 20.17 20.38
CA GLU A 32 -7.51 20.68 20.35
C GLU A 32 -8.45 19.87 21.27
N ARG A 33 -8.36 18.53 21.24
CA ARG A 33 -9.26 17.67 22.04
C ARG A 33 -8.72 17.31 23.41
N ARG A 34 -7.46 17.65 23.71
CA ARG A 34 -6.77 17.33 24.96
C ARG A 34 -6.77 15.83 25.29
N LYS A 35 -6.81 14.97 24.25
CA LYS A 35 -6.70 13.52 24.36
C LYS A 35 -5.23 13.13 24.24
N THR A 36 -4.52 13.14 25.36
CA THR A 36 -3.05 13.00 25.40
C THR A 36 -2.57 11.57 25.62
N GLY A 37 -3.47 10.59 25.63
CA GLY A 37 -3.13 9.16 25.69
C GLY A 37 -2.32 8.71 24.48
N SER A 38 -2.73 9.07 23.27
CA SER A 38 -1.89 8.88 22.08
C SER A 38 -0.68 9.82 22.14
N LYS A 39 0.52 9.28 21.83
CA LYS A 39 1.80 9.97 22.01
C LYS A 39 2.53 10.18 20.69
N GLU A 40 3.33 11.22 20.60
CA GLU A 40 4.29 11.42 19.52
C GLU A 40 5.65 10.87 19.92
N GLY A 41 6.11 9.80 19.24
CA GLY A 41 7.46 9.25 19.44
C GLY A 41 8.37 9.54 18.24
N CYS A 42 7.92 9.24 17.03
CA CYS A 42 8.74 9.38 15.81
C CYS A 42 8.20 10.42 14.81
N ALA A 43 6.90 10.68 14.79
CA ALA A 43 6.20 11.52 13.78
C ALA A 43 6.43 11.05 12.32
N GLU A 44 6.63 9.73 12.11
CA GLU A 44 6.88 9.14 10.79
C GLU A 44 6.19 7.79 10.56
N GLY A 45 5.32 7.37 11.52
CA GLY A 45 4.54 6.14 11.39
C GLY A 45 5.28 4.86 11.74
N ASP A 46 6.47 4.92 12.37
CA ASP A 46 7.33 3.76 12.66
C ASP A 46 7.14 3.21 14.08
N CYS A 47 7.05 4.06 15.11
CA CYS A 47 7.12 3.61 16.51
C CYS A 47 5.79 3.15 17.13
N GLY A 48 4.67 3.42 16.52
CA GLY A 48 3.33 3.03 16.98
C GLY A 48 2.80 3.71 18.24
N ALA A 49 3.54 4.63 18.90
CA ALA A 49 3.08 5.32 20.11
C ALA A 49 1.83 6.18 19.89
N CYS A 50 1.56 6.55 18.65
CA CYS A 50 0.40 7.33 18.22
C CYS A 50 -0.77 6.47 17.72
N THR A 51 -0.71 5.14 17.82
CA THR A 51 -1.75 4.25 17.28
C THR A 51 -3.12 4.60 17.83
N VAL A 52 -4.09 4.72 16.93
CA VAL A 52 -5.53 4.84 17.18
C VAL A 52 -6.26 3.81 16.34
N VAL A 53 -7.54 3.61 16.60
CA VAL A 53 -8.39 2.70 15.79
C VAL A 53 -9.43 3.52 15.05
N ILE A 54 -9.53 3.27 13.73
CA ILE A 54 -10.61 3.80 12.92
C ILE A 54 -11.56 2.68 12.50
N GLY A 55 -12.86 2.94 12.55
CA GLY A 55 -13.90 2.14 11.94
C GLY A 55 -14.35 2.80 10.64
N ARG A 56 -14.41 2.04 9.58
CA ARG A 56 -14.96 2.48 8.28
C ARG A 56 -15.85 1.40 7.69
N LEU A 57 -16.74 1.79 6.79
CA LEU A 57 -17.48 0.83 6.00
C LEU A 57 -16.57 0.29 4.89
N ASP A 58 -16.52 -1.03 4.81
CA ASP A 58 -15.84 -1.76 3.75
C ASP A 58 -16.85 -2.76 3.18
N GLN A 59 -17.25 -2.59 1.92
CA GLN A 59 -18.34 -3.33 1.29
C GLN A 59 -19.61 -3.40 2.17
N GLY A 60 -19.94 -2.27 2.81
CA GLY A 60 -21.13 -2.12 3.67
C GLY A 60 -21.00 -2.74 5.07
N ARG A 61 -19.84 -3.28 5.45
CA ARG A 61 -19.55 -3.84 6.78
C ARG A 61 -18.59 -2.94 7.54
N LEU A 62 -18.79 -2.81 8.83
CA LEU A 62 -17.87 -2.06 9.70
C LEU A 62 -16.59 -2.87 9.92
N ARG A 63 -15.47 -2.29 9.53
CA ARG A 63 -14.13 -2.83 9.76
C ARG A 63 -13.34 -1.85 10.62
N TYR A 64 -12.68 -2.35 11.67
CA TYR A 64 -11.83 -1.56 12.54
C TYR A 64 -10.35 -1.79 12.20
N GLU A 65 -9.59 -0.71 12.08
CA GLU A 65 -8.19 -0.74 11.65
C GLU A 65 -7.32 0.11 12.60
N ALA A 66 -6.21 -0.46 13.07
CA ALA A 66 -5.18 0.32 13.74
C ALA A 66 -4.43 1.17 12.71
N ILE A 67 -4.22 2.46 13.01
CA ILE A 67 -3.48 3.40 12.15
C ILE A 67 -2.56 4.32 12.97
N ASN A 68 -1.57 4.91 12.30
CA ASN A 68 -0.67 5.91 12.89
C ASN A 68 -1.27 7.31 12.80
N ALA A 69 -1.68 7.88 13.93
CA ALA A 69 -2.29 9.22 13.98
C ALA A 69 -1.31 10.36 13.64
N CYS A 70 0.00 10.16 13.80
CA CYS A 70 1.01 11.19 13.54
C CYS A 70 1.19 11.57 12.06
N ILE A 71 0.87 10.65 11.15
CA ILE A 71 0.99 10.84 9.70
C ILE A 71 -0.37 10.83 8.97
N ARG A 72 -1.46 10.61 9.69
CA ARG A 72 -2.83 10.65 9.16
C ARG A 72 -3.37 12.07 9.25
N PHE A 73 -3.86 12.64 8.15
CA PHE A 73 -4.48 13.97 8.15
C PHE A 73 -5.92 13.90 8.67
N LEU A 74 -6.30 14.84 9.52
CA LEU A 74 -7.64 14.92 10.12
C LEU A 74 -8.78 14.84 9.09
N PRO A 75 -8.75 15.61 7.96
CA PRO A 75 -9.84 15.58 7.00
C PRO A 75 -10.09 14.22 6.34
N THR A 76 -9.11 13.31 6.41
CA THR A 76 -9.26 11.94 5.87
C THR A 76 -10.15 11.04 6.72
N LEU A 77 -10.63 11.52 7.88
CA LEU A 77 -11.56 10.80 8.74
C LEU A 77 -13.02 10.94 8.32
N ASP A 78 -13.31 11.65 7.24
CA ASP A 78 -14.68 11.80 6.77
C ASP A 78 -15.40 10.46 6.61
N GLY A 79 -16.58 10.33 7.24
CA GLY A 79 -17.35 9.07 7.24
C GLY A 79 -16.78 7.95 8.12
N CYS A 80 -15.81 8.22 8.98
CA CYS A 80 -15.17 7.22 9.85
C CYS A 80 -15.68 7.28 11.30
N HIS A 81 -15.39 6.20 12.06
CA HIS A 81 -15.50 6.13 13.51
C HIS A 81 -14.09 6.12 14.12
N LEU A 82 -13.73 7.12 14.91
CA LEU A 82 -12.45 7.25 15.58
C LEU A 82 -12.53 6.80 17.03
N LEU A 83 -11.64 5.89 17.43
CA LEU A 83 -11.45 5.42 18.79
C LEU A 83 -10.00 5.63 19.25
N THR A 84 -9.85 6.15 20.48
CA THR A 84 -8.56 6.30 21.17
C THR A 84 -8.57 5.53 22.48
N VAL A 85 -7.42 5.40 23.12
CA VAL A 85 -7.28 4.66 24.37
C VAL A 85 -8.22 5.15 25.48
N GLU A 86 -8.60 6.42 25.45
CA GLU A 86 -9.52 7.03 26.42
C GLU A 86 -10.97 6.55 26.28
N HIS A 87 -11.36 6.02 25.10
CA HIS A 87 -12.71 5.50 24.88
C HIS A 87 -12.91 4.08 25.41
N LEU A 88 -11.81 3.37 25.72
CA LEU A 88 -11.90 1.98 26.14
C LEU A 88 -12.37 1.84 27.59
N LYS A 89 -12.01 2.80 28.45
CA LYS A 89 -12.42 2.80 29.85
C LYS A 89 -13.92 3.05 29.98
N ALA A 90 -14.62 2.19 30.69
CA ALA A 90 -16.04 2.34 30.94
C ALA A 90 -16.36 3.56 31.84
N GLU A 91 -17.60 4.05 31.80
CA GLU A 91 -18.03 5.22 32.59
C GLU A 91 -17.88 5.00 34.11
N ASN A 92 -18.09 3.77 34.59
CA ASN A 92 -17.88 3.39 36.00
C ASN A 92 -16.40 3.26 36.39
N GLY A 93 -15.48 3.52 35.46
CA GLY A 93 -14.04 3.46 35.70
C GLY A 93 -13.42 2.07 35.46
N ALA A 94 -14.19 1.04 35.11
CA ALA A 94 -13.65 -0.28 34.79
C ALA A 94 -12.78 -0.22 33.51
N LEU A 95 -11.65 -0.91 33.56
CA LEU A 95 -10.78 -1.04 32.41
C LEU A 95 -11.38 -2.00 31.38
N HIS A 96 -11.14 -1.72 30.10
CA HIS A 96 -11.43 -2.67 29.04
C HIS A 96 -10.56 -3.94 29.21
N PRO A 97 -11.01 -5.14 28.84
CA PRO A 97 -10.22 -6.37 28.97
C PRO A 97 -8.80 -6.27 28.40
N VAL A 98 -8.60 -5.59 27.28
CA VAL A 98 -7.26 -5.34 26.70
C VAL A 98 -6.39 -4.53 27.64
N GLN A 99 -6.92 -3.49 28.28
CA GLN A 99 -6.18 -2.67 29.25
C GLN A 99 -5.89 -3.48 30.51
N GLN A 100 -6.87 -4.23 31.01
CA GLN A 100 -6.72 -5.04 32.22
C GLN A 100 -5.67 -6.15 32.03
N ALA A 101 -5.63 -6.81 30.87
CA ALA A 101 -4.63 -7.83 30.58
C ALA A 101 -3.19 -7.30 30.65
N LEU A 102 -2.94 -6.08 30.14
CA LEU A 102 -1.63 -5.43 30.24
C LEU A 102 -1.26 -5.08 31.70
N VAL A 103 -2.24 -4.71 32.52
CA VAL A 103 -2.02 -4.49 33.96
C VAL A 103 -1.66 -5.80 34.65
N ASP A 104 -2.44 -6.85 34.44
CA ASP A 104 -2.29 -8.17 35.09
C ASP A 104 -0.97 -8.87 34.73
N CYS A 105 -0.44 -8.60 33.53
CA CYS A 105 0.81 -9.18 33.04
C CYS A 105 2.02 -8.24 33.17
N HIS A 106 1.85 -7.09 33.83
CA HIS A 106 2.92 -6.08 33.95
C HIS A 106 3.49 -5.64 32.59
N GLY A 107 2.64 -5.57 31.54
CA GLY A 107 3.00 -5.20 30.18
C GLY A 107 3.35 -3.72 29.97
N SER A 108 3.55 -2.96 31.04
CA SER A 108 3.90 -1.53 31.02
C SER A 108 4.92 -1.18 32.09
N GLN A 109 5.90 -0.34 31.75
CA GLN A 109 6.86 0.22 32.69
C GLN A 109 6.80 1.76 32.67
N CYS A 110 7.49 2.44 31.72
CA CYS A 110 7.42 3.91 31.64
C CYS A 110 6.06 4.43 31.15
N GLY A 111 5.24 3.60 30.49
CA GLY A 111 3.89 3.93 30.04
C GLY A 111 3.81 4.67 28.71
N PHE A 112 4.94 5.08 28.10
CA PHE A 112 4.91 5.90 26.86
C PHE A 112 4.31 5.15 25.67
N CYS A 113 4.74 3.92 25.42
CA CYS A 113 4.26 3.09 24.31
C CYS A 113 2.92 2.38 24.60
N THR A 114 2.54 2.26 25.88
CA THR A 114 1.41 1.45 26.34
C THR A 114 0.08 1.76 25.63
N PRO A 115 -0.33 3.04 25.44
CA PRO A 115 -1.54 3.34 24.71
C PRO A 115 -1.55 2.83 23.27
N GLY A 116 -0.39 2.87 22.60
CA GLY A 116 -0.23 2.33 21.25
C GLY A 116 -0.46 0.81 21.20
N PHE A 117 0.18 0.06 22.09
CA PHE A 117 -0.03 -1.39 22.22
C PHE A 117 -1.48 -1.74 22.55
N VAL A 118 -2.10 -0.99 23.47
CA VAL A 118 -3.53 -1.15 23.79
C VAL A 118 -4.38 -1.03 22.53
N MET A 119 -4.15 -0.01 21.71
CA MET A 119 -4.97 0.24 20.53
C MET A 119 -4.72 -0.78 19.41
N SER A 120 -3.48 -1.26 19.24
CA SER A 120 -3.18 -2.35 18.30
C SER A 120 -3.84 -3.68 18.72
N LEU A 121 -3.71 -4.04 20.00
CA LEU A 121 -4.41 -5.22 20.56
C LEU A 121 -5.92 -5.08 20.52
N PHE A 122 -6.46 -3.88 20.72
CA PHE A 122 -7.88 -3.62 20.62
C PHE A 122 -8.40 -3.80 19.20
N ALA A 123 -7.67 -3.33 18.18
CA ALA A 123 -8.01 -3.58 16.79
C ALA A 123 -8.01 -5.08 16.46
N LEU A 124 -6.98 -5.80 16.90
CA LEU A 124 -6.89 -7.26 16.77
C LEU A 124 -8.08 -7.95 17.47
N TRP A 125 -8.38 -7.54 18.71
CA TRP A 125 -9.50 -8.04 19.50
C TRP A 125 -10.85 -7.87 18.80
N LEU A 126 -11.09 -6.75 18.15
CA LEU A 126 -12.34 -6.49 17.43
C LEU A 126 -12.49 -7.33 16.16
N ASN A 127 -11.39 -7.69 15.51
CA ASN A 127 -11.42 -8.37 14.22
C ASN A 127 -11.26 -9.89 14.33
N GLU A 128 -10.43 -10.39 15.23
CA GLU A 128 -10.03 -11.80 15.26
C GLU A 128 -10.38 -12.47 16.59
N PRO A 129 -11.10 -13.61 16.55
CA PRO A 129 -11.57 -14.28 17.78
C PRO A 129 -10.53 -15.13 18.47
N ASN A 130 -9.52 -15.63 17.75
CA ASN A 130 -8.50 -16.55 18.28
C ASN A 130 -7.21 -16.46 17.44
N PRO A 131 -6.44 -15.36 17.56
CA PRO A 131 -5.19 -15.22 16.84
C PRO A 131 -4.10 -16.17 17.39
N SER A 132 -3.25 -16.71 16.52
CA SER A 132 -2.04 -17.40 16.93
C SER A 132 -1.03 -16.40 17.56
N VAL A 133 -0.02 -16.91 18.24
CA VAL A 133 1.09 -16.08 18.78
C VAL A 133 1.75 -15.29 17.66
N ALA A 134 2.09 -15.94 16.56
CA ALA A 134 2.65 -15.28 15.37
C ALA A 134 1.75 -14.16 14.83
N ARG A 135 0.42 -14.34 14.85
CA ARG A 135 -0.53 -13.28 14.45
C ARG A 135 -0.56 -12.12 15.45
N ILE A 136 -0.42 -12.40 16.75
CA ILE A 136 -0.29 -11.36 17.79
C ILE A 136 0.99 -10.55 17.57
N GLU A 137 2.10 -11.22 17.32
CA GLU A 137 3.39 -10.58 17.02
C GLU A 137 3.31 -9.71 15.75
N ASP A 138 2.71 -10.22 14.68
CA ASP A 138 2.48 -9.44 13.43
C ASP A 138 1.62 -8.18 13.68
N ALA A 139 0.60 -8.27 14.54
CA ALA A 139 -0.26 -7.13 14.88
C ALA A 139 0.46 -6.08 15.72
N LEU A 140 1.45 -6.49 16.51
CA LEU A 140 2.21 -5.63 17.40
C LEU A 140 3.55 -5.16 16.83
N ALA A 141 3.98 -5.72 15.69
CA ALA A 141 5.27 -5.41 15.08
C ALA A 141 5.49 -3.89 14.88
N GLY A 142 4.43 -3.15 14.49
CA GLY A 142 4.45 -1.68 14.36
C GLY A 142 4.41 -0.90 15.68
N ASN A 143 4.67 -1.53 16.84
CA ASN A 143 4.69 -0.88 18.16
C ASN A 143 6.04 -1.13 18.84
N LEU A 144 6.80 -0.08 19.10
CA LEU A 144 8.12 -0.19 19.71
C LEU A 144 8.09 0.08 21.21
N CYS A 145 8.72 -0.81 21.98
CA CYS A 145 8.93 -0.65 23.42
C CYS A 145 10.41 -0.87 23.78
N ARG A 146 10.98 0.02 24.60
CA ARG A 146 12.38 -0.12 25.06
C ARG A 146 12.48 -0.74 26.44
N CYS A 147 11.40 -0.77 27.23
CA CYS A 147 11.46 -1.07 28.65
C CYS A 147 11.18 -2.54 28.98
N THR A 148 10.12 -3.13 28.36
CA THR A 148 9.49 -4.39 28.82
C THR A 148 10.16 -5.65 28.28
N GLY A 149 10.91 -5.56 27.17
CA GLY A 149 11.38 -6.73 26.42
C GLY A 149 10.29 -7.48 25.66
N TYR A 150 9.08 -6.89 25.53
CA TYR A 150 7.90 -7.37 24.79
C TYR A 150 7.17 -8.58 25.39
N GLU A 151 7.85 -9.55 25.96
CA GLU A 151 7.26 -10.80 26.46
C GLU A 151 6.02 -10.58 27.36
N PRO A 152 6.01 -9.66 28.36
CA PRO A 152 4.82 -9.40 29.16
C PRO A 152 3.63 -8.86 28.34
N ILE A 153 3.89 -8.20 27.21
CA ILE A 153 2.84 -7.68 26.32
C ILE A 153 2.23 -8.82 25.50
N ILE A 154 3.07 -9.73 24.98
CA ILE A 154 2.61 -10.92 24.26
C ILE A 154 1.80 -11.82 25.19
N GLN A 155 2.29 -12.06 26.43
CA GLN A 155 1.55 -12.81 27.45
C GLN A 155 0.21 -12.15 27.80
N ALA A 156 0.14 -10.82 27.87
CA ALA A 156 -1.12 -10.11 28.09
C ALA A 156 -2.11 -10.36 26.95
N ALA A 157 -1.64 -10.35 25.71
CA ALA A 157 -2.48 -10.68 24.56
C ALA A 157 -3.01 -12.11 24.62
N GLN A 158 -2.16 -13.11 24.89
CA GLN A 158 -2.58 -14.52 25.04
C GLN A 158 -3.64 -14.67 26.14
N ARG A 159 -3.37 -14.14 27.35
CA ARG A 159 -4.32 -14.20 28.48
C ARG A 159 -5.65 -13.51 28.19
N LEU A 160 -5.65 -12.44 27.41
CA LEU A 160 -6.86 -11.76 26.99
C LEU A 160 -7.82 -12.73 26.28
N TYR A 161 -7.31 -13.48 25.32
CA TYR A 161 -8.11 -14.44 24.55
C TYR A 161 -8.50 -15.69 25.33
N GLU A 162 -7.70 -16.13 26.29
CA GLU A 162 -7.99 -17.27 27.14
C GLU A 162 -9.12 -16.98 28.15
N ARG A 163 -9.17 -15.76 28.70
CA ARG A 163 -9.98 -15.43 29.86
C ARG A 163 -11.25 -14.63 29.57
N THR A 164 -11.35 -14.06 28.38
CA THR A 164 -12.41 -13.09 28.09
C THR A 164 -13.25 -13.49 26.87
N ASN A 165 -14.55 -13.44 27.03
CA ASN A 165 -15.48 -13.67 25.93
C ASN A 165 -15.75 -12.37 25.18
N ARG A 166 -15.26 -12.28 23.95
CA ARG A 166 -15.45 -11.15 23.04
C ARG A 166 -16.91 -10.84 22.72
N ARG A 167 -17.83 -11.83 22.79
CA ARG A 167 -19.25 -11.62 22.46
C ARG A 167 -19.94 -10.59 23.36
N GLY A 168 -19.42 -10.35 24.55
CA GLY A 168 -19.92 -9.34 25.49
C GLY A 168 -19.22 -7.98 25.38
N ASP A 169 -18.32 -7.81 24.42
CA ASP A 169 -17.59 -6.55 24.26
C ASP A 169 -18.52 -5.40 23.88
N PRO A 170 -18.47 -4.25 24.58
CA PRO A 170 -19.36 -3.11 24.33
C PRO A 170 -19.27 -2.56 22.89
N PHE A 171 -18.10 -2.60 22.27
CA PHE A 171 -17.91 -2.11 20.91
C PHE A 171 -18.44 -3.11 19.88
N ALA A 172 -18.26 -4.42 20.13
CA ALA A 172 -18.87 -5.47 19.31
C ALA A 172 -20.40 -5.42 19.36
N LEU A 173 -20.98 -5.19 20.54
CA LEU A 173 -22.43 -5.04 20.71
C LEU A 173 -23.00 -3.81 20.00
N LYS A 174 -22.24 -2.72 19.94
CA LYS A 174 -22.63 -1.47 19.27
C LYS A 174 -22.32 -1.46 17.76
N ALA A 175 -21.65 -2.47 17.22
CA ALA A 175 -21.16 -2.48 15.85
C ALA A 175 -22.27 -2.27 14.80
N SER A 176 -23.44 -2.91 14.97
CA SER A 176 -24.58 -2.72 14.07
C SER A 176 -25.09 -1.29 14.07
N ALA A 177 -25.29 -0.70 15.26
CA ALA A 177 -25.75 0.69 15.38
C ALA A 177 -24.71 1.67 14.81
N MET A 178 -23.42 1.42 15.00
CA MET A 178 -22.36 2.25 14.39
C MET A 178 -22.33 2.09 12.87
N THR A 179 -22.57 0.90 12.34
CA THR A 179 -22.70 0.66 10.90
C THR A 179 -23.79 1.55 10.29
N GLU A 180 -24.97 1.60 10.89
CA GLU A 180 -26.07 2.48 10.44
C GLU A 180 -25.65 3.95 10.49
N ARG A 181 -25.09 4.40 11.62
CA ARG A 181 -24.61 5.78 11.77
C ARG A 181 -23.58 6.17 10.70
N LEU A 182 -22.67 5.27 10.30
CA LEU A 182 -21.70 5.55 9.24
C LEU A 182 -22.36 5.55 7.85
N ARG A 183 -23.39 4.72 7.63
CA ARG A 183 -24.19 4.78 6.39
C ARG A 183 -24.90 6.12 6.25
N ASP A 184 -25.44 6.66 7.34
CA ASP A 184 -26.10 7.97 7.35
C ASP A 184 -25.14 9.13 7.01
N LEU A 185 -23.82 8.94 7.24
CA LEU A 185 -22.80 9.92 6.83
C LEU A 185 -22.42 9.81 5.35
N ALA A 186 -22.71 8.67 4.69
CA ALA A 186 -22.36 8.42 3.29
C ALA A 186 -23.36 9.11 2.35
N ASP A 187 -23.14 10.40 2.10
CA ASP A 187 -24.04 11.27 1.32
C ASP A 187 -23.77 11.27 -0.21
N GLY A 188 -22.73 10.57 -0.67
CA GLY A 188 -22.34 10.59 -2.09
C GLY A 188 -21.79 11.93 -2.60
N GLU A 189 -21.60 12.93 -1.72
CA GLU A 189 -21.08 14.22 -2.09
C GLU A 189 -19.54 14.31 -1.97
N THR A 190 -18.93 15.05 -2.88
CA THR A 190 -17.53 15.45 -2.77
C THR A 190 -17.36 16.40 -1.59
N LEU A 191 -16.47 16.05 -0.65
CA LEU A 191 -16.07 16.95 0.44
C LEU A 191 -15.08 17.99 -0.10
N SER A 192 -15.28 19.26 0.25
CA SER A 192 -14.36 20.37 -0.01
C SER A 192 -14.15 21.19 1.27
N LEU A 193 -12.94 21.16 1.79
CA LEU A 193 -12.56 21.90 3.00
C LEU A 193 -11.37 22.81 2.73
N GLY A 194 -11.09 23.74 3.64
CA GLY A 194 -9.91 24.56 3.59
C GLY A 194 -9.75 25.41 4.85
N ASP A 195 -8.61 26.10 4.92
CA ASP A 195 -8.27 27.09 5.96
C ASP A 195 -8.39 28.55 5.44
N GLY A 196 -8.92 28.72 4.21
CA GLY A 196 -8.99 29.99 3.50
C GLY A 196 -7.88 30.19 2.48
N THR A 197 -6.74 29.52 2.62
CA THR A 197 -5.59 29.60 1.70
C THR A 197 -5.32 28.28 0.99
N ARG A 198 -5.44 27.16 1.69
CA ARG A 198 -5.20 25.80 1.20
C ARG A 198 -6.48 25.00 1.16
N ARG A 199 -6.54 24.01 0.27
CA ARG A 199 -7.76 23.25 -0.01
C ARG A 199 -7.53 21.74 0.19
N PHE A 200 -8.56 21.08 0.70
CA PHE A 200 -8.68 19.64 0.78
C PHE A 200 -9.95 19.20 0.04
N PHE A 201 -9.82 18.18 -0.80
CA PHE A 201 -10.93 17.58 -1.50
C PHE A 201 -10.96 16.06 -1.23
N ALA A 202 -12.16 15.51 -1.06
CA ALA A 202 -12.38 14.07 -1.05
C ALA A 202 -13.53 13.73 -2.00
N PRO A 203 -13.23 13.36 -3.26
CA PRO A 203 -14.24 13.02 -4.26
C PRO A 203 -15.02 11.76 -3.85
N ALA A 204 -16.30 11.72 -4.25
CA ALA A 204 -17.18 10.58 -4.00
C ALA A 204 -17.17 9.57 -5.15
N THR A 205 -16.72 9.95 -6.36
CA THR A 205 -16.67 9.09 -7.56
C THR A 205 -15.35 9.29 -8.32
N VAL A 206 -14.98 8.30 -9.15
CA VAL A 206 -13.81 8.39 -10.04
C VAL A 206 -13.98 9.53 -11.06
N GLY A 207 -15.21 9.81 -11.50
CA GLY A 207 -15.51 10.96 -12.36
C GLY A 207 -15.18 12.29 -11.67
N ALA A 208 -15.64 12.48 -10.43
CA ALA A 208 -15.33 13.67 -9.64
C ALA A 208 -13.83 13.79 -9.36
N LEU A 209 -13.12 12.68 -9.16
CA LEU A 209 -11.65 12.67 -9.05
C LEU A 209 -11.01 13.19 -10.33
N ALA A 210 -11.41 12.69 -11.50
CA ALA A 210 -10.86 13.11 -12.78
C ALA A 210 -11.08 14.62 -13.03
N ASP A 211 -12.26 15.14 -12.65
CA ASP A 211 -12.56 16.57 -12.71
C ASP A 211 -11.64 17.39 -11.80
N LEU A 212 -11.47 16.97 -10.54
CA LEU A 212 -10.61 17.65 -9.56
C LEU A 212 -9.14 17.65 -9.98
N VAL A 213 -8.63 16.51 -10.46
CA VAL A 213 -7.23 16.41 -10.92
C VAL A 213 -6.99 17.29 -12.14
N SER A 214 -7.98 17.40 -13.04
CA SER A 214 -7.92 18.32 -14.19
C SER A 214 -7.95 19.78 -13.76
N ALA A 215 -8.80 20.14 -12.77
CA ALA A 215 -8.94 21.51 -12.25
C ALA A 215 -7.77 21.94 -11.37
N HIS A 216 -7.13 20.99 -10.68
CA HIS A 216 -6.04 21.21 -9.73
C HIS A 216 -4.81 20.35 -10.08
N PRO A 217 -4.10 20.62 -11.20
CA PRO A 217 -3.01 19.75 -11.69
C PRO A 217 -1.80 19.69 -10.76
N GLN A 218 -1.67 20.64 -9.82
CA GLN A 218 -0.61 20.67 -8.81
C GLN A 218 -1.04 20.07 -7.46
N ALA A 219 -2.30 19.62 -7.34
CA ALA A 219 -2.76 19.01 -6.10
C ALA A 219 -2.04 17.70 -5.80
N VAL A 220 -1.74 17.48 -4.52
CA VAL A 220 -1.15 16.23 -4.05
C VAL A 220 -2.24 15.19 -3.88
N LEU A 221 -2.15 14.08 -4.61
CA LEU A 221 -3.03 12.93 -4.43
C LEU A 221 -2.61 12.16 -3.19
N VAL A 222 -3.54 11.97 -2.26
CA VAL A 222 -3.31 11.28 -0.99
C VAL A 222 -4.20 10.04 -0.91
N ALA A 223 -3.58 8.87 -0.77
CA ALA A 223 -4.25 7.62 -0.44
C ALA A 223 -4.17 7.36 1.08
N GLY A 224 -3.18 6.59 1.54
CA GLY A 224 -2.99 6.26 2.96
C GLY A 224 -2.20 7.28 3.77
N ALA A 225 -1.64 8.30 3.14
CA ALA A 225 -0.75 9.32 3.72
C ALA A 225 0.58 8.78 4.33
N THR A 226 0.90 7.50 4.20
CA THR A 226 2.06 6.86 4.82
C THR A 226 3.41 7.40 4.32
N ASP A 227 3.42 8.12 3.19
CA ASP A 227 4.59 8.79 2.65
C ASP A 227 4.36 10.32 2.61
N VAL A 228 3.22 10.78 2.06
CA VAL A 228 2.87 12.21 2.03
C VAL A 228 2.80 12.81 3.43
N GLY A 229 2.39 12.03 4.44
CA GLY A 229 2.43 12.44 5.84
C GLY A 229 3.83 12.89 6.27
N LEU A 230 4.90 12.19 5.80
CA LEU A 230 6.28 12.54 6.11
C LEU A 230 6.74 13.81 5.38
N TRP A 231 6.19 14.11 4.20
CA TRP A 231 6.48 15.38 3.54
C TRP A 231 6.09 16.56 4.42
N VAL A 232 4.98 16.41 5.17
CA VAL A 232 4.48 17.42 6.11
C VAL A 232 5.25 17.35 7.43
N THR A 233 5.30 16.21 8.11
CA THR A 233 5.82 16.10 9.49
C THR A 233 7.35 16.16 9.56
N LYS A 234 8.06 15.70 8.53
CA LYS A 234 9.53 15.68 8.45
C LYS A 234 10.06 16.68 7.42
N GLY A 235 9.39 16.79 6.28
CA GLY A 235 9.79 17.69 5.18
C GLY A 235 9.27 19.11 5.32
N MET A 236 8.39 19.38 6.30
CA MET A 236 7.77 20.68 6.55
C MET A 236 7.08 21.28 5.31
N GLN A 237 6.62 20.41 4.39
CA GLN A 237 5.91 20.84 3.20
C GLN A 237 4.45 21.19 3.52
N GLN A 238 3.95 22.20 2.84
CA GLN A 238 2.58 22.67 2.97
C GLN A 238 1.92 22.72 1.58
N PRO A 239 1.39 21.62 1.07
CA PRO A 239 0.72 21.60 -0.23
C PRO A 239 -0.49 22.52 -0.25
N ASP A 240 -0.64 23.30 -1.33
CA ASP A 240 -1.77 24.22 -1.53
C ASP A 240 -3.11 23.49 -1.70
N ALA A 241 -3.06 22.32 -2.30
CA ALA A 241 -4.23 21.47 -2.49
C ALA A 241 -3.90 19.99 -2.26
N VAL A 242 -4.82 19.30 -1.58
CA VAL A 242 -4.78 17.86 -1.32
C VAL A 242 -6.06 17.24 -1.88
N ILE A 243 -5.94 16.15 -2.65
CA ILE A 243 -7.08 15.34 -3.09
C ILE A 243 -6.95 13.95 -2.45
N TYR A 244 -7.88 13.63 -1.56
CA TYR A 244 -7.91 12.36 -0.83
C TYR A 244 -8.73 11.30 -1.55
N LEU A 245 -8.13 10.15 -1.81
CA LEU A 245 -8.73 9.06 -2.60
C LEU A 245 -9.51 8.06 -1.74
N GLY A 246 -9.45 8.17 -0.42
CA GLY A 246 -9.94 7.13 0.51
C GLY A 246 -11.46 6.95 0.54
N ARG A 247 -12.25 7.81 -0.11
CA ARG A 247 -13.71 7.65 -0.23
C ARG A 247 -14.16 6.94 -1.52
N LEU A 248 -13.22 6.59 -2.40
CA LEU A 248 -13.49 5.97 -3.69
C LEU A 248 -13.54 4.44 -3.56
N ASP A 249 -14.72 3.90 -3.26
CA ASP A 249 -14.91 2.44 -3.18
C ASP A 249 -14.66 1.75 -4.53
N GLU A 250 -14.90 2.43 -5.65
CA GLU A 250 -14.57 1.97 -7.01
C GLU A 250 -13.09 1.58 -7.18
N LEU A 251 -12.19 2.20 -6.41
CA LEU A 251 -10.75 1.92 -6.43
C LEU A 251 -10.30 0.87 -5.39
N ARG A 252 -11.23 0.27 -4.62
CA ARG A 252 -10.93 -0.73 -3.57
C ARG A 252 -11.18 -2.16 -3.99
N GLY A 253 -11.71 -2.39 -5.19
CA GLY A 253 -12.08 -3.71 -5.65
C GLY A 253 -10.88 -4.64 -5.87
N ILE A 254 -11.05 -5.91 -5.49
CA ILE A 254 -10.17 -7.02 -5.84
C ILE A 254 -11.01 -7.98 -6.67
N SER A 255 -10.57 -8.32 -7.88
CA SER A 255 -11.29 -9.22 -8.77
C SER A 255 -10.36 -10.13 -9.56
N ASP A 256 -10.85 -11.33 -9.87
CA ASP A 256 -10.19 -12.27 -10.77
C ASP A 256 -10.66 -11.99 -12.21
N GLU A 257 -9.76 -11.56 -13.06
CA GLU A 257 -10.01 -11.29 -14.47
C GLU A 257 -9.38 -12.38 -15.37
N GLY A 258 -9.66 -13.65 -15.07
CA GLY A 258 -9.17 -14.79 -15.81
C GLY A 258 -7.67 -15.04 -15.59
N GLY A 259 -6.80 -14.54 -16.46
CA GLY A 259 -5.33 -14.67 -16.34
C GLY A 259 -4.67 -13.70 -15.37
N HIS A 260 -5.42 -12.74 -14.82
CA HIS A 260 -4.90 -11.66 -13.97
C HIS A 260 -5.73 -11.50 -12.71
N LEU A 261 -5.05 -11.11 -11.64
CA LEU A 261 -5.68 -10.55 -10.44
C LEU A 261 -5.70 -9.02 -10.60
N ARG A 262 -6.90 -8.41 -10.61
CA ARG A 262 -7.06 -6.95 -10.62
C ARG A 262 -7.12 -6.44 -9.19
N LEU A 263 -6.24 -5.52 -8.86
CA LEU A 263 -6.20 -4.80 -7.57
C LEU A 263 -6.46 -3.32 -7.83
N GLY A 264 -7.53 -2.78 -7.29
CA GLY A 264 -7.81 -1.34 -7.34
C GLY A 264 -6.74 -0.54 -6.61
N ALA A 265 -6.45 0.67 -7.05
CA ALA A 265 -5.35 1.50 -6.52
C ALA A 265 -5.47 1.79 -5.02
N MET A 266 -6.68 1.77 -4.47
CA MET A 266 -6.97 2.01 -3.05
C MET A 266 -7.04 0.73 -2.21
N VAL A 267 -6.74 -0.45 -2.77
CA VAL A 267 -6.56 -1.67 -1.97
C VAL A 267 -5.36 -1.47 -1.05
N ASN A 268 -5.59 -1.61 0.26
CA ASN A 268 -4.52 -1.45 1.25
C ASN A 268 -3.56 -2.64 1.25
N HIS A 269 -2.43 -2.52 1.94
CA HIS A 269 -1.41 -3.57 1.91
C HIS A 269 -1.82 -4.84 2.67
N ILE A 270 -2.73 -4.78 3.65
CA ILE A 270 -3.28 -5.98 4.31
C ILE A 270 -4.08 -6.82 3.31
N ASP A 271 -5.00 -6.18 2.58
CA ASP A 271 -5.85 -6.86 1.61
C ASP A 271 -5.04 -7.27 0.37
N THR A 272 -4.05 -6.44 -0.05
CA THR A 272 -3.07 -6.79 -1.09
C THR A 272 -2.28 -8.04 -0.70
N ARG A 273 -1.80 -8.15 0.55
CA ARG A 273 -1.10 -9.32 1.08
C ARG A 273 -1.96 -10.57 0.93
N THR A 274 -3.20 -10.52 1.42
CA THR A 274 -4.15 -11.63 1.33
C THR A 274 -4.39 -12.09 -0.10
N ALA A 275 -4.56 -11.14 -1.01
CA ALA A 275 -4.79 -11.43 -2.43
C ALA A 275 -3.56 -12.03 -3.13
N LEU A 276 -2.37 -11.49 -2.86
CA LEU A 276 -1.12 -11.94 -3.47
C LEU A 276 -0.59 -13.25 -2.86
N ALA A 277 -0.90 -13.55 -1.60
CA ALA A 277 -0.56 -14.82 -0.95
C ALA A 277 -1.10 -16.04 -1.71
N ALA A 278 -2.28 -15.89 -2.34
CA ALA A 278 -2.85 -16.93 -3.20
C ALA A 278 -2.04 -17.20 -4.47
N LEU A 279 -1.18 -16.27 -4.91
CA LEU A 279 -0.30 -16.44 -6.05
C LEU A 279 1.04 -17.09 -5.66
N SER A 280 1.60 -16.71 -4.50
CA SER A 280 2.87 -17.26 -4.01
C SER A 280 3.07 -16.98 -2.52
N PRO A 281 3.52 -17.94 -1.71
CA PRO A 281 3.91 -17.74 -0.31
C PRO A 281 5.02 -16.68 -0.13
N GLN A 282 5.86 -16.50 -1.13
CA GLN A 282 6.95 -15.50 -1.09
C GLN A 282 6.41 -14.07 -1.18
N LEU A 283 5.27 -13.85 -1.85
CA LEU A 283 4.57 -12.57 -1.85
C LEU A 283 3.95 -12.28 -0.47
N ASP A 284 3.43 -13.30 0.21
CA ASP A 284 2.95 -13.17 1.59
C ASP A 284 4.06 -12.74 2.53
N GLU A 285 5.21 -13.45 2.52
CA GLU A 285 6.38 -13.10 3.34
C GLU A 285 6.88 -11.68 3.07
N LEU A 286 7.00 -11.29 1.78
CA LEU A 286 7.42 -9.94 1.41
C LEU A 286 6.50 -8.89 2.04
N MET A 287 5.19 -9.08 1.88
CA MET A 287 4.18 -8.13 2.35
C MET A 287 4.05 -8.14 3.88
N ARG A 288 4.30 -9.26 4.57
CA ARG A 288 4.35 -9.35 6.02
C ARG A 288 5.46 -8.47 6.59
N ARG A 289 6.62 -8.46 5.93
CA ARG A 289 7.80 -7.68 6.34
C ARG A 289 7.76 -6.21 5.92
N PHE A 290 6.68 -5.78 5.28
CA PHE A 290 6.49 -4.42 4.76
C PHE A 290 5.79 -3.55 5.81
N GLY A 291 6.55 -2.79 6.59
CA GLY A 291 6.03 -1.88 7.62
C GLY A 291 5.17 -2.57 8.68
N GLY A 292 4.77 -1.84 9.71
CA GLY A 292 3.84 -2.32 10.73
C GLY A 292 2.41 -2.45 10.23
N GLU A 293 1.55 -3.11 11.00
CA GLU A 293 0.14 -3.30 10.64
C GLU A 293 -0.58 -1.97 10.43
N GLN A 294 -0.26 -0.94 11.21
CA GLN A 294 -0.82 0.41 11.05
C GLN A 294 -0.48 1.01 9.68
N VAL A 295 0.74 0.79 9.20
CA VAL A 295 1.19 1.23 7.87
C VAL A 295 0.52 0.40 6.77
N ARG A 296 0.40 -0.92 6.97
CA ARG A 296 -0.25 -1.81 6.01
C ARG A 296 -1.76 -1.56 5.89
N ASN A 297 -2.43 -1.17 6.97
CA ASN A 297 -3.85 -0.77 6.95
C ASN A 297 -4.09 0.53 6.18
N ALA A 298 -3.16 1.48 6.28
CA ALA A 298 -3.30 2.80 5.66
C ALA A 298 -2.73 2.86 4.24
N GLY A 299 -1.52 2.33 4.01
CA GLY A 299 -0.84 2.33 2.71
C GLY A 299 -1.58 1.49 1.68
N THR A 300 -1.50 1.89 0.40
CA THR A 300 -2.22 1.26 -0.70
C THR A 300 -1.28 0.86 -1.83
N ILE A 301 -1.67 -0.16 -2.62
CA ILE A 301 -0.87 -0.62 -3.76
C ILE A 301 -0.65 0.49 -4.79
N GLY A 302 -1.69 1.27 -5.11
CA GLY A 302 -1.58 2.39 -6.04
C GLY A 302 -0.69 3.50 -5.51
N GLY A 303 -0.81 3.84 -4.21
CA GLY A 303 0.05 4.83 -3.55
C GLY A 303 1.51 4.40 -3.53
N ASN A 304 1.80 3.13 -3.23
CA ASN A 304 3.16 2.58 -3.24
C ASN A 304 3.83 2.67 -4.62
N ILE A 305 3.09 2.31 -5.68
CA ILE A 305 3.57 2.41 -7.06
C ILE A 305 3.74 3.87 -7.49
N ALA A 306 2.71 4.71 -7.27
CA ALA A 306 2.71 6.11 -7.68
C ALA A 306 3.74 6.96 -6.93
N ASN A 307 4.14 6.57 -5.71
CA ASN A 307 5.25 7.18 -4.99
C ASN A 307 6.59 6.97 -5.72
N GLY A 308 6.78 5.81 -6.38
CA GLY A 308 7.95 5.54 -7.22
C GLY A 308 9.25 5.43 -6.44
N SER A 309 9.22 4.94 -5.20
CA SER A 309 10.41 4.76 -4.38
C SER A 309 11.38 3.77 -5.03
N PRO A 310 12.67 4.12 -5.22
CA PRO A 310 13.68 3.20 -5.77
C PRO A 310 13.98 2.01 -4.85
N ILE A 311 13.58 2.10 -3.59
CA ILE A 311 13.78 1.08 -2.55
C ILE A 311 12.47 0.44 -2.08
N GLY A 312 11.37 0.68 -2.80
CA GLY A 312 10.10 0.00 -2.56
C GLY A 312 10.21 -1.48 -2.89
N ASP A 313 9.67 -2.34 -2.03
CA ASP A 313 9.82 -3.80 -2.16
C ASP A 313 8.80 -4.42 -3.13
N LEU A 314 7.58 -3.87 -3.18
CA LEU A 314 6.51 -4.43 -4.01
C LEU A 314 6.71 -4.21 -5.52
N PRO A 315 7.18 -3.04 -6.02
CA PRO A 315 7.38 -2.84 -7.45
C PRO A 315 8.31 -3.86 -8.12
N PRO A 316 9.49 -4.26 -7.58
CA PRO A 316 10.29 -5.33 -8.19
C PRO A 316 9.54 -6.66 -8.33
N ALA A 317 8.77 -7.06 -7.31
CA ALA A 317 7.97 -8.29 -7.36
C ALA A 317 6.91 -8.23 -8.46
N LEU A 318 6.19 -7.11 -8.56
CA LEU A 318 5.17 -6.90 -9.59
C LEU A 318 5.78 -6.79 -11.01
N ILE A 319 6.96 -6.17 -11.16
CA ILE A 319 7.71 -6.12 -12.42
C ILE A 319 8.14 -7.52 -12.85
N ALA A 320 8.67 -8.34 -11.94
CA ALA A 320 9.04 -9.73 -12.26
C ALA A 320 7.83 -10.55 -12.71
N LEU A 321 6.66 -10.32 -12.12
CA LEU A 321 5.39 -10.94 -12.54
C LEU A 321 4.84 -10.40 -13.86
N GLY A 322 5.35 -9.30 -14.40
CA GLY A 322 4.83 -8.68 -15.62
C GLY A 322 3.54 -7.86 -15.40
N ALA A 323 3.37 -7.29 -14.23
CA ALA A 323 2.18 -6.52 -13.90
C ALA A 323 1.97 -5.31 -14.84
N THR A 324 0.70 -4.96 -15.06
CA THR A 324 0.26 -3.85 -15.89
C THR A 324 -0.53 -2.84 -15.04
N LEU A 325 -0.30 -1.55 -15.26
CA LEU A 325 -1.10 -0.49 -14.65
C LEU A 325 -2.24 -0.07 -15.56
N VAL A 326 -3.38 0.25 -14.94
CA VAL A 326 -4.48 0.98 -15.56
C VAL A 326 -4.40 2.42 -15.09
N LEU A 327 -4.13 3.32 -16.03
CA LEU A 327 -4.07 4.77 -15.80
C LEU A 327 -5.33 5.42 -16.36
N VAL A 328 -5.83 6.41 -15.64
CA VAL A 328 -7.10 7.08 -15.94
C VAL A 328 -6.92 8.58 -15.91
N ARG A 329 -7.59 9.28 -16.82
CA ARG A 329 -7.73 10.74 -16.82
C ARG A 329 -9.06 11.18 -17.38
N LYS A 330 -9.42 12.44 -17.15
CA LYS A 330 -10.52 13.10 -17.87
C LYS A 330 -10.16 13.20 -19.36
N THR A 331 -11.10 12.83 -20.23
CA THR A 331 -10.94 13.04 -21.68
C THR A 331 -10.79 14.54 -21.93
N PRO A 332 -9.73 14.99 -22.63
CA PRO A 332 -9.64 16.38 -23.04
C PRO A 332 -10.90 16.77 -23.83
N SER A 333 -11.54 17.88 -23.46
CA SER A 333 -12.60 18.45 -24.31
C SER A 333 -11.97 18.73 -25.67
N SER A 334 -12.50 18.13 -26.73
CA SER A 334 -12.12 18.51 -28.10
C SER A 334 -12.33 20.01 -28.23
N PRO A 335 -11.38 20.80 -28.75
CA PRO A 335 -11.69 22.14 -29.17
C PRO A 335 -12.88 22.03 -30.16
N HIS A 336 -13.95 22.77 -29.92
CA HIS A 336 -15.04 22.87 -30.89
C HIS A 336 -14.40 23.11 -32.27
N PRO A 337 -14.73 22.33 -33.30
CA PRO A 337 -14.32 22.72 -34.64
C PRO A 337 -14.93 24.12 -34.88
N GLU A 338 -14.08 25.11 -35.09
CA GLU A 338 -14.53 26.38 -35.63
C GLU A 338 -15.27 26.04 -36.94
N GLU A 339 -16.52 26.44 -37.05
CA GLU A 339 -17.28 26.28 -38.31
C GLU A 339 -16.42 26.86 -39.44
N PRO A 340 -16.16 26.10 -40.53
CA PRO A 340 -15.40 26.61 -41.62
C PRO A 340 -16.21 27.75 -42.26
N ARG A 341 -15.68 28.97 -42.17
CA ARG A 341 -16.15 30.08 -43.00
C ARG A 341 -16.11 29.62 -44.43
N SER A 342 -17.27 29.57 -45.06
CA SER A 342 -17.51 29.24 -46.45
C SER A 342 -16.53 29.98 -47.38
N GLY A 343 -15.77 29.22 -48.14
CA GLY A 343 -14.84 29.73 -49.18
C GLY A 343 -14.57 28.67 -50.22
N VAL A 344 -15.46 28.62 -51.23
CA VAL A 344 -15.28 28.23 -52.63
C VAL A 344 -14.10 27.33 -53.05
N SER A 345 -14.50 26.12 -53.50
CA SER A 345 -14.06 25.26 -54.63
C SER A 345 -12.75 25.56 -55.37
N LYS A 346 -11.93 24.50 -55.62
CA LYS A 346 -11.57 23.98 -56.97
C LYS A 346 -10.73 22.68 -56.87
N ASP A 347 -11.30 21.66 -57.49
CA ASP A 347 -10.79 20.58 -58.38
C ASP A 347 -9.38 19.92 -58.21
N VAL A 348 -9.38 18.57 -57.92
CA VAL A 348 -8.89 17.38 -58.70
C VAL A 348 -7.35 17.12 -58.71
N PRO A 349 -6.83 15.86 -58.88
CA PRO A 349 -7.36 14.49 -58.75
C PRO A 349 -6.53 13.49 -57.92
N GLU A 350 -7.05 12.27 -57.86
CA GLU A 350 -6.57 11.00 -57.33
C GLU A 350 -5.09 10.64 -57.57
N ALA A 351 -4.50 9.98 -56.57
CA ALA A 351 -3.47 8.93 -56.79
C ALA A 351 -3.58 7.85 -55.71
N THR A 352 -3.75 6.65 -56.20
CA THR A 352 -3.83 5.35 -55.51
C THR A 352 -2.57 4.97 -54.76
N GLY A 353 -2.75 4.43 -53.54
CA GLY A 353 -1.65 3.76 -52.80
C GLY A 353 -2.23 3.00 -51.62
N ALA A 354 -2.42 1.69 -51.81
CA ALA A 354 -2.86 0.77 -50.77
C ALA A 354 -1.73 0.50 -49.73
N SER A 355 -2.01 0.76 -48.46
CA SER A 355 -1.27 0.17 -47.37
C SER A 355 -2.22 -0.46 -46.35
N PHE A 356 -1.96 -1.71 -46.04
CA PHE A 356 -2.71 -2.53 -45.12
C PHE A 356 -2.53 -1.99 -43.69
N GLU A 357 -3.58 -1.42 -43.10
CA GLU A 357 -3.65 -1.18 -41.65
C GLU A 357 -4.44 -2.30 -40.98
N THR A 358 -3.77 -3.02 -40.09
CA THR A 358 -4.40 -3.94 -39.15
C THR A 358 -5.28 -3.17 -38.19
N ARG A 359 -6.59 -3.27 -38.37
CA ARG A 359 -7.58 -2.78 -37.41
C ARG A 359 -7.54 -3.61 -36.15
N SER A 360 -7.08 -3.05 -35.03
CA SER A 360 -7.37 -3.57 -33.72
C SER A 360 -8.84 -3.35 -33.40
N ALA A 361 -9.56 -4.41 -33.03
CA ALA A 361 -10.96 -4.35 -32.65
C ALA A 361 -11.14 -3.48 -31.41
N SER A 362 -11.85 -2.38 -31.53
CA SER A 362 -12.35 -1.58 -30.43
C SER A 362 -13.44 -2.35 -29.70
N ALA A 363 -13.25 -2.57 -28.38
CA ALA A 363 -14.29 -3.05 -27.47
C ALA A 363 -15.46 -2.03 -27.39
N PRO A 364 -16.69 -2.47 -27.07
CA PRO A 364 -17.86 -1.60 -27.04
C PRO A 364 -17.68 -0.48 -26.01
N GLN A 365 -17.98 0.73 -26.42
CA GLN A 365 -18.03 1.91 -25.55
C GLN A 365 -19.27 1.81 -24.68
N ASP A 366 -19.06 1.82 -23.37
CA ASP A 366 -20.12 1.98 -22.37
C ASP A 366 -20.57 3.45 -22.37
N GLU A 367 -21.73 3.72 -22.94
CA GLU A 367 -22.36 5.05 -22.99
C GLU A 367 -22.97 5.36 -21.60
N GLY A 368 -22.14 5.86 -20.65
CA GLY A 368 -22.68 6.18 -19.33
C GLY A 368 -21.79 6.94 -18.36
N SER A 369 -20.49 7.10 -18.60
CA SER A 369 -19.61 7.87 -17.71
C SER A 369 -18.87 8.96 -18.47
N GLY A 370 -19.24 10.21 -18.21
CA GLY A 370 -18.71 11.38 -18.90
C GLY A 370 -17.20 11.39 -19.00
N GLY A 371 -16.70 11.33 -20.23
CA GLY A 371 -15.39 11.75 -20.66
C GLY A 371 -14.16 11.20 -19.93
N ILE A 372 -14.10 9.90 -19.57
CA ILE A 372 -12.93 9.27 -18.93
C ILE A 372 -12.18 8.40 -19.95
N GLU A 373 -10.88 8.67 -20.11
CA GLU A 373 -9.96 7.88 -20.94
C GLU A 373 -9.13 6.95 -20.03
N ARG A 374 -8.97 5.70 -20.46
CA ARG A 374 -8.13 4.68 -19.80
C ARG A 374 -7.04 4.19 -20.74
N ARG A 375 -5.83 4.02 -20.21
CA ARG A 375 -4.75 3.30 -20.91
C ARG A 375 -4.07 2.30 -20.00
N LYS A 376 -3.54 1.25 -20.61
CA LYS A 376 -2.73 0.22 -19.92
C LYS A 376 -1.25 0.43 -20.27
N ILE A 377 -0.37 0.25 -19.27
CA ILE A 377 1.08 0.30 -19.42
C ILE A 377 1.72 -0.78 -18.57
N LEU A 378 2.74 -1.47 -19.08
CA LEU A 378 3.54 -2.39 -18.27
C LEU A 378 4.18 -1.62 -17.11
N LEU A 379 4.15 -2.19 -15.90
CA LEU A 379 4.72 -1.54 -14.72
C LEU A 379 6.23 -1.24 -14.88
N GLU A 380 6.97 -2.11 -15.57
CA GLU A 380 8.39 -1.92 -15.87
C GLU A 380 8.67 -0.68 -16.73
N SER A 381 7.70 -0.23 -17.54
CA SER A 381 7.79 0.97 -18.39
C SER A 381 7.26 2.23 -17.71
N PHE A 382 6.64 2.10 -16.53
CA PHE A 382 6.04 3.24 -15.82
C PHE A 382 7.09 4.15 -15.17
N PHE A 383 8.17 3.56 -14.66
CA PHE A 383 9.26 4.30 -14.01
C PHE A 383 10.31 4.70 -15.05
N LEU A 384 10.41 6.00 -15.35
CA LEU A 384 11.35 6.52 -16.37
C LEU A 384 12.71 6.90 -15.77
N ASP A 385 12.69 7.55 -14.60
CA ASP A 385 13.87 8.02 -13.87
C ASP A 385 13.48 8.31 -12.40
N TYR A 386 14.44 8.66 -11.55
CA TYR A 386 14.15 9.04 -10.17
C TYR A 386 13.09 10.13 -10.11
N ARG A 387 11.96 9.82 -9.47
CA ARG A 387 10.74 10.65 -9.38
C ARG A 387 10.11 11.03 -10.73
N LYS A 388 10.47 10.36 -11.80
CA LYS A 388 9.86 10.51 -13.13
C LYS A 388 9.06 9.28 -13.51
N GLN A 389 7.83 9.49 -13.93
CA GLN A 389 6.89 8.44 -14.31
C GLN A 389 6.28 8.72 -15.68
N ASP A 390 5.92 7.67 -16.42
CA ASP A 390 5.12 7.79 -17.65
C ASP A 390 3.64 8.03 -17.29
N ARG A 391 3.38 9.17 -16.67
CA ARG A 391 2.03 9.71 -16.46
C ARG A 391 1.83 10.95 -17.31
N LYS A 392 0.76 10.98 -18.08
CA LYS A 392 0.30 12.20 -18.76
C LYS A 392 -0.30 13.15 -17.73
N PRO A 393 -0.35 14.47 -18.01
CA PRO A 393 -1.06 15.41 -17.14
C PRO A 393 -2.50 14.96 -16.87
N GLY A 394 -2.92 15.01 -15.62
CA GLY A 394 -4.25 14.57 -15.19
C GLY A 394 -4.43 13.07 -15.00
N GLU A 395 -3.42 12.24 -15.32
CA GLU A 395 -3.51 10.79 -15.09
C GLU A 395 -3.26 10.40 -13.62
N PHE A 396 -4.03 9.41 -13.16
CA PHE A 396 -3.84 8.72 -11.89
C PHE A 396 -3.97 7.20 -12.08
N VAL A 397 -3.46 6.44 -11.12
CA VAL A 397 -3.53 4.97 -11.13
C VAL A 397 -4.92 4.55 -10.67
N GLU A 398 -5.63 3.78 -11.50
CA GLU A 398 -6.93 3.17 -11.17
C GLU A 398 -6.78 1.77 -10.61
N ALA A 399 -5.92 0.96 -11.22
CA ALA A 399 -5.72 -0.43 -10.82
C ALA A 399 -4.37 -0.98 -11.25
N VAL A 400 -4.00 -2.11 -10.65
CA VAL A 400 -2.87 -2.95 -11.01
C VAL A 400 -3.40 -4.32 -11.44
N LEU A 401 -3.02 -4.77 -12.63
CA LEU A 401 -3.31 -6.10 -13.14
C LEU A 401 -2.08 -6.98 -12.93
N VAL A 402 -2.18 -7.94 -12.04
CA VAL A 402 -1.09 -8.86 -11.69
C VAL A 402 -1.32 -10.19 -12.39
N PRO A 403 -0.46 -10.62 -13.32
CA PRO A 403 -0.59 -11.93 -13.95
C PRO A 403 -0.53 -13.05 -12.92
N LYS A 404 -1.35 -14.08 -13.09
CA LYS A 404 -1.24 -15.31 -12.31
C LYS A 404 0.02 -16.05 -12.73
N LEU A 405 0.71 -16.65 -11.75
CA LEU A 405 1.90 -17.44 -12.03
C LEU A 405 1.55 -18.68 -12.86
N PRO A 406 2.23 -18.91 -13.99
CA PRO A 406 2.14 -20.18 -14.69
C PRO A 406 2.61 -21.32 -13.79
N GLY A 407 1.99 -22.51 -13.89
CA GLY A 407 2.32 -23.64 -13.03
C GLY A 407 3.74 -24.21 -13.21
N ASP A 408 4.40 -23.89 -14.32
CA ASP A 408 5.78 -24.24 -14.65
C ASP A 408 6.81 -23.15 -14.30
N ALA A 409 6.36 -22.00 -13.81
CA ALA A 409 7.24 -20.88 -13.48
C ALA A 409 7.97 -21.11 -12.14
N LEU A 410 9.27 -20.91 -12.14
CA LEU A 410 10.07 -20.74 -10.94
C LEU A 410 10.00 -19.26 -10.53
N PHE A 411 9.59 -19.00 -9.30
CA PHE A 411 9.44 -17.63 -8.79
C PHE A 411 10.11 -17.48 -7.43
N HIS A 412 10.89 -16.40 -7.25
CA HIS A 412 11.64 -16.16 -6.03
C HIS A 412 11.66 -14.67 -5.69
N ILE A 413 11.52 -14.34 -4.41
CA ILE A 413 11.68 -12.99 -3.88
C ILE A 413 12.63 -13.01 -2.67
N SER A 414 13.52 -12.03 -2.60
CA SER A 414 14.37 -11.80 -1.45
C SER A 414 14.44 -10.33 -1.08
N LYS A 415 14.03 -10.03 0.15
CA LYS A 415 14.21 -8.72 0.79
C LYS A 415 15.44 -8.76 1.69
N ILE A 416 16.42 -7.92 1.44
CA ILE A 416 17.65 -7.78 2.23
C ILE A 416 17.63 -6.46 2.98
N SER A 417 17.60 -6.51 4.29
CA SER A 417 17.56 -5.38 5.21
C SER A 417 18.40 -5.66 6.47
N LYS A 418 18.69 -4.64 7.27
CA LYS A 418 19.48 -4.80 8.50
C LYS A 418 18.68 -5.44 9.64
N ARG A 419 17.38 -5.16 9.71
CA ARG A 419 16.42 -5.81 10.63
C ARG A 419 15.51 -6.71 9.80
N PHE A 420 14.89 -7.71 10.41
CA PHE A 420 14.02 -8.63 9.71
C PHE A 420 12.70 -7.96 9.31
N ASP A 421 11.98 -7.41 10.28
CA ASP A 421 10.70 -6.75 10.07
C ASP A 421 10.85 -5.22 9.97
N GLU A 422 9.93 -4.59 9.24
CA GLU A 422 9.70 -3.14 9.15
C GLU A 422 10.91 -2.29 8.71
N ASP A 423 11.97 -2.91 8.22
CA ASP A 423 13.15 -2.19 7.81
C ASP A 423 13.16 -1.91 6.31
N ILE A 424 13.72 -0.76 5.93
CA ILE A 424 13.89 -0.38 4.53
C ILE A 424 14.96 -1.26 3.90
N SER A 425 14.68 -1.83 2.73
CA SER A 425 15.59 -2.72 2.02
C SER A 425 16.88 -2.03 1.61
N ALA A 426 18.00 -2.69 1.84
CA ALA A 426 19.24 -2.40 1.14
C ALA A 426 19.09 -2.72 -0.34
N LEU A 427 18.50 -3.90 -0.64
CA LEU A 427 18.02 -4.27 -1.95
C LEU A 427 16.87 -5.29 -1.83
N CYS A 428 15.99 -5.33 -2.82
CA CYS A 428 14.99 -6.36 -3.02
C CYS A 428 15.18 -6.97 -4.41
N GLY A 429 15.30 -8.30 -4.51
CA GLY A 429 15.36 -9.03 -5.78
C GLY A 429 14.11 -9.89 -5.95
N ALA A 430 13.50 -9.84 -7.13
CA ALA A 430 12.37 -10.68 -7.51
C ALA A 430 12.62 -11.29 -8.89
N PHE A 431 12.50 -12.61 -8.99
CA PHE A 431 12.92 -13.38 -10.14
C PHE A 431 11.83 -14.33 -10.58
N LEU A 432 11.54 -14.35 -11.87
CA LEU A 432 10.69 -15.32 -12.53
C LEU A 432 11.48 -15.96 -13.66
N LEU A 433 11.45 -17.29 -13.75
CA LEU A 433 12.11 -18.06 -14.77
C LEU A 433 11.17 -19.16 -15.29
N ARG A 434 11.16 -19.37 -16.60
CA ARG A 434 10.50 -20.52 -17.23
C ARG A 434 11.47 -21.27 -18.13
N ARG A 435 11.22 -22.53 -18.28
CA ARG A 435 12.00 -23.44 -19.18
C ARG A 435 11.11 -23.95 -20.29
N ASP A 436 11.70 -24.17 -21.44
CA ASP A 436 11.04 -24.85 -22.56
C ASP A 436 10.99 -26.39 -22.34
N THR A 437 10.43 -27.09 -23.31
CA THR A 437 10.31 -28.55 -23.28
C THR A 437 11.67 -29.29 -23.35
N SER A 438 12.75 -28.61 -23.74
CA SER A 438 14.11 -29.15 -23.72
C SER A 438 14.84 -28.89 -22.40
N GLY A 439 14.20 -28.18 -21.44
CA GLY A 439 14.77 -27.80 -20.15
C GLY A 439 15.58 -26.51 -20.18
N LYS A 440 15.71 -25.86 -21.35
CA LYS A 440 16.42 -24.58 -21.48
C LYS A 440 15.58 -23.40 -20.99
N ILE A 441 16.25 -22.39 -20.45
CA ILE A 441 15.60 -21.16 -20.03
C ILE A 441 14.99 -20.44 -21.24
N SER A 442 13.66 -20.38 -21.29
CA SER A 442 12.89 -19.71 -22.35
C SER A 442 12.45 -18.30 -21.97
N GLU A 443 12.30 -18.03 -20.66
CA GLU A 443 11.94 -16.73 -20.12
C GLU A 443 12.69 -16.49 -18.82
N ALA A 444 13.23 -15.27 -18.68
CA ALA A 444 13.80 -14.77 -17.43
C ALA A 444 13.34 -13.33 -17.21
N ARG A 445 12.81 -13.05 -16.03
CA ARG A 445 12.43 -11.70 -15.58
C ARG A 445 13.06 -11.49 -14.22
N LEU A 446 14.11 -10.68 -14.17
CA LEU A 446 14.92 -10.42 -12.97
C LEU A 446 14.80 -8.93 -12.62
N ALA A 447 14.00 -8.60 -11.62
CA ALA A 447 13.77 -7.23 -11.21
C ALA A 447 14.41 -6.95 -9.85
N TYR A 448 14.97 -5.75 -9.70
CA TYR A 448 15.62 -5.31 -8.48
C TYR A 448 15.13 -3.92 -8.04
N GLY A 449 14.94 -3.76 -6.73
CA GLY A 449 14.84 -2.49 -6.03
C GLY A 449 16.12 -2.20 -5.27
N GLY A 450 16.48 -0.92 -5.12
CA GLY A 450 17.68 -0.48 -4.42
C GLY A 450 18.97 -0.59 -5.24
N MET A 451 18.91 -0.97 -6.51
CA MET A 451 20.05 -1.12 -7.41
C MET A 451 20.21 0.03 -8.42
N ALA A 452 19.18 0.84 -8.61
CA ALA A 452 19.14 2.01 -9.49
C ALA A 452 18.24 3.10 -8.90
N GLY A 453 18.10 4.23 -9.57
CA GLY A 453 17.16 5.31 -9.18
C GLY A 453 15.68 4.93 -9.32
N ILE A 454 15.37 3.78 -9.89
CA ILE A 454 14.03 3.20 -10.09
C ILE A 454 14.07 1.68 -9.86
N PRO A 455 12.94 1.03 -9.55
CA PRO A 455 12.79 -0.41 -9.66
C PRO A 455 12.98 -0.82 -11.13
N LYS A 456 13.87 -1.77 -11.41
CA LYS A 456 14.32 -2.02 -12.79
C LYS A 456 14.61 -3.50 -13.05
N ARG A 457 14.33 -3.96 -14.27
CA ARG A 457 14.78 -5.26 -14.77
C ARG A 457 16.27 -5.26 -15.11
N ALA A 458 16.89 -6.43 -14.97
CA ALA A 458 18.30 -6.70 -15.28
C ALA A 458 18.44 -7.29 -16.69
N ALA A 459 18.21 -6.49 -17.71
CA ALA A 459 18.09 -6.96 -19.11
C ALA A 459 19.32 -7.70 -19.64
N ALA A 460 20.54 -7.22 -19.37
CA ALA A 460 21.78 -7.89 -19.77
C ALA A 460 21.95 -9.21 -19.00
N THR A 461 21.60 -9.22 -17.72
CA THR A 461 21.64 -10.42 -16.86
C THR A 461 20.63 -11.46 -17.35
N GLU A 462 19.42 -11.06 -17.71
CA GLU A 462 18.39 -11.93 -18.28
C GLU A 462 18.84 -12.54 -19.62
N ALA A 463 19.38 -11.72 -20.52
CA ALA A 463 19.91 -12.17 -21.81
C ALA A 463 21.03 -13.22 -21.64
N ALA A 464 21.84 -13.12 -20.60
CA ALA A 464 22.89 -14.09 -20.30
C ALA A 464 22.34 -15.46 -19.84
N LEU A 465 21.06 -15.57 -19.47
CA LEU A 465 20.40 -16.81 -19.05
C LEU A 465 19.66 -17.49 -20.20
N ILE A 466 19.08 -16.76 -21.13
CA ILE A 466 18.20 -17.32 -22.17
C ILE A 466 18.93 -18.35 -23.02
N GLY A 467 18.26 -19.50 -23.28
CA GLY A 467 18.76 -20.64 -24.08
C GLY A 467 19.76 -21.53 -23.34
N ARG A 468 20.11 -21.26 -22.10
CA ARG A 468 21.01 -22.07 -21.27
C ARG A 468 20.24 -23.04 -20.37
N ASP A 469 20.96 -24.02 -19.83
CA ASP A 469 20.48 -24.82 -18.72
C ASP A 469 20.42 -23.97 -17.47
N TRP A 470 19.52 -24.29 -16.54
CA TRP A 470 19.46 -23.63 -15.23
C TRP A 470 20.47 -24.28 -14.29
N ASP A 471 21.73 -23.82 -14.34
CA ASP A 471 22.88 -24.35 -13.60
C ASP A 471 23.83 -23.23 -13.11
N GLU A 472 24.89 -23.62 -12.39
CA GLU A 472 25.89 -22.67 -11.86
C GLU A 472 26.64 -21.91 -12.97
N ALA A 473 26.83 -22.53 -14.14
CA ALA A 473 27.52 -21.88 -15.26
C ALA A 473 26.66 -20.73 -15.84
N ALA A 474 25.36 -20.97 -16.02
CA ALA A 474 24.41 -19.94 -16.44
C ALA A 474 24.30 -18.80 -15.40
N VAL A 475 24.18 -19.15 -14.12
CA VAL A 475 24.12 -18.18 -13.03
C VAL A 475 25.40 -17.36 -12.93
N SER A 476 26.58 -17.98 -13.06
CA SER A 476 27.87 -17.27 -13.08
C SER A 476 27.98 -16.29 -14.24
N ALA A 477 27.50 -16.66 -15.44
CA ALA A 477 27.45 -15.77 -16.60
C ALA A 477 26.49 -14.58 -16.36
N ALA A 478 25.32 -14.84 -15.77
CA ALA A 478 24.34 -13.83 -15.41
C ALA A 478 24.91 -12.84 -14.37
N ILE A 479 25.58 -13.32 -13.33
CA ILE A 479 26.24 -12.49 -12.31
C ILE A 479 27.30 -11.59 -12.94
N ALA A 480 28.08 -12.09 -13.90
CA ALA A 480 29.08 -11.29 -14.60
C ALA A 480 28.46 -10.16 -15.44
N ALA A 481 27.19 -10.29 -15.84
CA ALA A 481 26.45 -9.28 -16.60
C ALA A 481 25.82 -8.19 -15.71
N LEU A 482 25.58 -8.43 -14.40
CA LEU A 482 24.93 -7.49 -13.48
C LEU A 482 25.51 -6.04 -13.51
N PRO A 483 26.85 -5.82 -13.60
CA PRO A 483 27.40 -4.47 -13.68
C PRO A 483 27.03 -3.71 -14.96
N GLN A 484 26.54 -4.38 -16.00
CA GLN A 484 26.01 -3.73 -17.22
C GLN A 484 24.60 -3.17 -16.98
N ASP A 485 23.84 -3.79 -16.08
CA ASP A 485 22.48 -3.36 -15.74
C ASP A 485 22.44 -2.29 -14.65
N PHE A 486 23.37 -2.34 -13.68
CA PHE A 486 23.30 -1.58 -12.46
C PHE A 486 24.61 -0.92 -12.03
N THR A 487 24.48 0.34 -11.61
CA THR A 487 25.53 1.12 -10.92
C THR A 487 24.92 1.66 -9.62
N PRO A 488 24.79 0.82 -8.56
CA PRO A 488 24.10 1.21 -7.34
C PRO A 488 24.88 2.25 -6.56
N LEU A 489 24.17 3.05 -5.78
CA LEU A 489 24.74 4.05 -4.88
C LEU A 489 25.21 3.42 -3.57
N THR A 490 26.19 4.05 -2.92
CA THR A 490 26.53 3.84 -1.51
C THR A 490 25.75 4.82 -0.66
N ASP A 491 25.01 4.31 0.33
CA ASP A 491 24.23 5.10 1.29
C ASP A 491 24.31 4.49 2.70
N MET A 492 23.51 5.03 3.66
CA MET A 492 23.47 4.54 5.04
C MET A 492 22.99 3.07 5.16
N ARG A 493 22.36 2.51 4.13
CA ARG A 493 21.83 1.13 4.14
C ARG A 493 22.85 0.12 3.68
N ALA A 494 23.59 0.42 2.59
CA ALA A 494 24.58 -0.48 2.05
C ALA A 494 25.55 0.24 1.10
N SER A 495 26.77 -0.31 0.96
CA SER A 495 27.70 0.13 -0.08
C SER A 495 27.31 -0.43 -1.45
N ALA A 496 27.73 0.26 -2.53
CA ALA A 496 27.55 -0.19 -3.92
C ALA A 496 28.09 -1.60 -4.15
N GLY A 497 29.30 -1.88 -3.64
CA GLY A 497 29.92 -3.20 -3.76
C GLY A 497 29.14 -4.30 -3.04
N TYR A 498 28.59 -4.00 -1.84
CA TYR A 498 27.71 -4.95 -1.13
C TYR A 498 26.44 -5.25 -1.95
N ARG A 499 25.79 -4.22 -2.50
CA ARG A 499 24.55 -4.39 -3.29
C ARG A 499 24.79 -5.29 -4.51
N LEU A 500 25.85 -5.05 -5.29
CA LEU A 500 26.21 -5.87 -6.45
C LEU A 500 26.54 -7.30 -6.04
N LYS A 501 27.34 -7.50 -5.00
CA LYS A 501 27.70 -8.84 -4.51
C LYS A 501 26.45 -9.62 -4.05
N VAL A 502 25.59 -8.97 -3.29
CA VAL A 502 24.38 -9.61 -2.78
C VAL A 502 23.38 -9.87 -3.91
N ALA A 503 23.19 -8.94 -4.87
CA ALA A 503 22.35 -9.19 -6.04
C ALA A 503 22.74 -10.45 -6.79
N GLY A 504 24.04 -10.69 -7.01
CA GLY A 504 24.54 -11.94 -7.58
C GLY A 504 24.33 -13.16 -6.69
N ASN A 505 24.52 -13.02 -5.37
CA ASN A 505 24.27 -14.13 -4.45
C ASN A 505 22.79 -14.52 -4.37
N LEU A 506 21.86 -13.58 -4.59
CA LEU A 506 20.44 -13.91 -4.66
C LEU A 506 20.11 -14.78 -5.88
N LEU A 507 20.81 -14.64 -7.01
CA LEU A 507 20.66 -15.54 -8.15
C LEU A 507 21.17 -16.95 -7.83
N ARG A 508 22.32 -17.08 -7.12
CA ARG A 508 22.79 -18.38 -6.62
C ARG A 508 21.81 -19.02 -5.65
N ARG A 509 21.28 -18.21 -4.73
CA ARG A 509 20.25 -18.67 -3.80
C ARG A 509 19.02 -19.19 -4.55
N PHE A 510 18.56 -18.49 -5.57
CA PHE A 510 17.43 -18.89 -6.40
C PHE A 510 17.72 -20.24 -7.10
N LEU A 511 18.94 -20.43 -7.62
CA LEU A 511 19.36 -21.72 -8.17
C LEU A 511 19.28 -22.83 -7.11
N ILE A 512 19.91 -22.65 -5.95
CA ILE A 512 19.93 -23.64 -4.87
C ILE A 512 18.51 -24.00 -4.44
N GLU A 513 17.66 -23.01 -4.13
CA GLU A 513 16.29 -23.24 -3.67
C GLU A 513 15.42 -23.97 -4.69
N THR A 514 15.74 -23.86 -6.00
CA THR A 514 14.97 -24.50 -7.07
C THR A 514 15.54 -25.83 -7.56
N THR A 515 16.82 -26.12 -7.29
CA THR A 515 17.49 -27.37 -7.69
C THR A 515 17.81 -28.29 -6.52
N GLU A 516 17.98 -27.73 -5.34
CA GLU A 516 18.37 -28.44 -4.10
C GLU A 516 17.44 -28.04 -2.94
N PRO A 517 16.13 -28.35 -3.00
CA PRO A 517 15.13 -27.84 -2.05
C PRO A 517 15.37 -28.28 -0.58
N ALA A 518 16.22 -29.27 -0.36
CA ALA A 518 16.61 -29.71 0.99
C ALA A 518 17.68 -28.81 1.64
N VAL A 519 18.31 -27.92 0.88
CA VAL A 519 19.34 -27.01 1.40
C VAL A 519 18.69 -25.80 2.05
N GLU A 520 18.91 -25.62 3.35
CA GLU A 520 18.44 -24.43 4.07
C GLU A 520 19.27 -23.20 3.67
N THR A 521 18.65 -22.23 3.04
CA THR A 521 19.30 -20.99 2.58
C THR A 521 18.92 -19.76 3.41
N ARG A 522 18.00 -19.91 4.38
CA ARG A 522 17.43 -18.81 5.15
C ARG A 522 17.89 -18.87 6.61
N VAL A 523 18.33 -17.73 7.15
CA VAL A 523 18.71 -17.59 8.56
C VAL A 523 17.46 -17.53 9.46
N ALA A 524 16.38 -16.91 8.98
CA ALA A 524 15.05 -16.94 9.58
C ALA A 524 14.08 -17.34 8.48
N GLY A 525 13.47 -18.50 8.58
CA GLY A 525 12.75 -19.10 7.48
C GLY A 525 11.27 -19.23 7.71
N LEU A 526 10.56 -19.64 6.65
CA LEU A 526 9.18 -20.16 6.72
C LEU A 526 9.04 -21.31 7.74
N LEU A 527 10.16 -21.94 8.12
CA LEU A 527 10.22 -22.99 9.14
C LEU A 527 10.04 -22.48 10.58
N ALA A 528 10.18 -21.19 10.84
CA ALA A 528 9.85 -20.63 12.16
C ALA A 528 8.35 -20.76 12.48
N GLU A 529 7.49 -20.80 11.48
CA GLU A 529 6.06 -21.05 11.68
C GLU A 529 5.75 -22.51 12.08
N ALA A 530 6.53 -23.47 11.62
CA ALA A 530 6.38 -24.88 12.00
C ALA A 530 6.87 -25.19 13.44
N ALA A 531 7.69 -24.31 14.03
CA ALA A 531 8.20 -24.50 15.39
C ALA A 531 7.28 -23.91 16.48
N HIS A 532 6.25 -23.16 16.09
CA HIS A 532 5.26 -22.54 16.98
C HIS A 532 3.82 -23.03 16.76
N GLY A 533 3.64 -24.10 15.99
CA GLY A 533 2.36 -24.79 15.76
C GLY A 533 2.02 -25.78 16.86
#